data_e1f697340044a1be3a89c5df44ba412d
#
_entry.id   e1f697340044a1be3a89c5df44ba412d
#
_cell.length_a   1.000
_cell.length_b   1.000
_cell.length_c   1.000
_cell.angle_alpha   90.00
_cell.angle_beta   90.00
_cell.angle_gamma   90.00
#
_symmetry.space_group_name_H-M   'P 1'
#
loop_
_entity.id
_entity.type
_entity.pdbx_description
1 polymer ?
#
loop_
_entity_poly.entity_id
_entity_poly.type
_entity_poly.pdbx_seq_one_letter_code
_entity_poly.pdbx_strand_id
1 'polypeptide(L)' 'GRAEALEFSIKEESAVTNVPLMDLNLKDNLLICCINRNGQILTPRGQNIIKVGDTVILVTTNRGLGDIRDILKS' A
#
# COMPACT_ATOMS: atom_id res chain seq x y z
N GLY A 1 -8.61 -18.08 -5.81
CA GLY A 1 -7.21 -17.91 -5.53
C GLY A 1 -6.91 -17.69 -4.06
N ARG A 2 -5.67 -17.76 -3.71
CA ARG A 2 -5.23 -17.56 -2.35
C ARG A 2 -4.77 -16.13 -2.14
N ALA A 3 -5.06 -15.60 -0.96
CA ALA A 3 -4.54 -14.30 -0.59
C ALA A 3 -3.08 -14.44 -0.17
N GLU A 4 -2.28 -13.44 -0.52
CA GLU A 4 -0.89 -13.35 -0.12
C GLU A 4 -0.67 -12.04 0.63
N ALA A 5 0.21 -12.09 1.62
CA ALA A 5 0.64 -10.89 2.32
C ALA A 5 1.93 -10.40 1.67
N LEU A 6 1.97 -9.13 1.32
CA LEU A 6 3.12 -8.51 0.67
C LEU A 6 3.58 -7.31 1.48
N GLU A 7 4.89 -7.09 1.51
CA GLU A 7 5.49 -5.92 2.12
C GLU A 7 6.21 -5.11 1.06
N PHE A 8 5.98 -3.80 1.06
CA PHE A 8 6.68 -2.90 0.17
C PHE A 8 7.35 -1.79 0.96
N SER A 9 8.67 -1.68 0.83
CA SER A 9 9.41 -0.55 1.37
C SER A 9 9.30 0.61 0.40
N ILE A 10 8.88 1.76 0.91
CA ILE A 10 8.67 2.94 0.07
C ILE A 10 9.96 3.73 0.03
N LYS A 11 10.66 3.66 -1.09
CA LYS A 11 12.00 4.26 -1.24
C LYS A 11 11.98 5.58 -2.00
N GLU A 12 10.91 5.85 -2.72
CA GLU A 12 10.80 7.07 -3.52
C GLU A 12 9.35 7.50 -3.63
N GLU A 13 9.15 8.75 -3.98
CA GLU A 13 7.81 9.27 -4.20
C GLU A 13 7.25 8.72 -5.52
N SER A 14 5.95 8.53 -5.54
CA SER A 14 5.26 8.00 -6.72
C SER A 14 3.79 8.41 -6.65
N ALA A 15 2.98 7.85 -7.55
CA ALA A 15 1.54 8.12 -7.56
C ALA A 15 0.82 7.63 -6.30
N VAL A 16 1.45 6.75 -5.50
CA VAL A 16 0.83 6.26 -4.27
C VAL A 16 1.23 7.06 -3.03
N THR A 17 2.29 7.88 -3.10
CA THR A 17 2.75 8.63 -1.93
C THR A 17 2.05 9.97 -1.81
N ASN A 18 1.86 10.41 -0.56
CA ASN A 18 1.34 11.73 -0.23
C ASN A 18 -0.07 11.99 -0.75
N VAL A 19 -0.82 10.93 -1.00
CA VAL A 19 -2.23 11.01 -1.43
C VAL A 19 -3.05 10.26 -0.37
N PRO A 20 -4.15 10.85 0.13
CA PRO A 20 -5.00 10.13 1.08
C PRO A 20 -5.41 8.77 0.50
N LEU A 21 -5.37 7.74 1.33
CA LEU A 21 -5.67 6.39 0.87
C LEU A 21 -7.04 6.30 0.21
N MET A 22 -8.01 7.07 0.71
CA MET A 22 -9.35 7.07 0.13
C MET A 22 -9.40 7.64 -1.28
N ASP A 23 -8.37 8.39 -1.68
CA ASP A 23 -8.28 8.98 -3.02
C ASP A 23 -7.44 8.13 -3.97
N LEU A 24 -6.85 7.04 -3.49
CA LEU A 24 -6.12 6.13 -4.35
C LEU A 24 -7.10 5.20 -5.07
N ASN A 25 -6.90 5.05 -6.37
CA ASN A 25 -7.72 4.13 -7.16
C ASN A 25 -7.11 2.73 -7.09
N LEU A 26 -7.38 2.02 -6.01
CA LEU A 26 -6.77 0.72 -5.73
C LEU A 26 -7.43 -0.38 -6.56
N LYS A 27 -6.63 -1.37 -6.94
CA LYS A 27 -7.14 -2.58 -7.57
C LYS A 27 -8.11 -3.29 -6.63
N ASP A 28 -9.04 -4.04 -7.21
CA ASP A 28 -9.94 -4.88 -6.45
C ASP A 28 -9.16 -6.03 -5.80
N ASN A 29 -9.74 -6.63 -4.77
CA ASN A 29 -9.15 -7.78 -4.08
C ASN A 29 -7.79 -7.46 -3.46
N LEU A 30 -7.69 -6.27 -2.89
CA LEU A 30 -6.47 -5.78 -2.27
C LEU A 30 -6.85 -4.98 -1.04
N LEU A 31 -6.19 -5.26 0.07
CA LEU A 31 -6.41 -4.56 1.33
C LEU A 31 -5.09 -4.14 1.93
N ILE A 32 -4.93 -2.85 2.20
CA ILE A 32 -3.76 -2.36 2.94
C ILE A 32 -4.01 -2.63 4.41
N CYS A 33 -3.19 -3.52 5.00
CA CYS A 33 -3.39 -3.97 6.37
C CYS A 33 -2.79 -3.02 7.39
N CYS A 34 -1.58 -2.53 7.14
CA CYS A 34 -0.94 -1.58 8.03
C CYS A 34 0.22 -0.88 7.34
N ILE A 35 0.65 0.21 7.96
CA ILE A 35 1.80 0.99 7.52
C ILE A 35 2.75 1.04 8.71
N ASN A 36 4.00 0.64 8.50
CA ASN A 36 5.05 0.76 9.52
C ASN A 36 5.85 2.01 9.19
N ARG A 37 5.81 2.99 10.09
CA ARG A 37 6.54 4.25 9.94
C ARG A 37 7.47 4.41 11.12
N ASN A 38 8.76 4.29 10.87
CA ASN A 38 9.79 4.44 11.90
C ASN A 38 9.54 3.52 13.10
N GLY A 39 9.12 2.27 12.84
CA GLY A 39 8.85 1.31 13.89
C GLY A 39 7.47 1.39 14.49
N GLN A 40 6.68 2.40 14.15
CA GLN A 40 5.29 2.51 14.60
C GLN A 40 4.35 1.89 13.59
N ILE A 41 3.44 1.08 14.08
CA ILE A 41 2.40 0.47 13.24
C ILE A 41 1.20 1.39 13.23
N LEU A 42 0.85 1.84 12.04
CA LEU A 42 -0.30 2.71 11.83
C LEU A 42 -1.44 1.90 11.22
N THR A 43 -2.64 2.07 11.76
CA THR A 43 -3.84 1.51 11.15
C THR A 43 -4.21 2.41 9.98
N PRO A 44 -4.26 1.88 8.75
CA PRO A 44 -4.55 2.73 7.59
C PRO A 44 -6.00 3.19 7.61
N ARG A 45 -6.20 4.49 7.56
CA ARG A 45 -7.52 5.11 7.46
C ARG A 45 -7.56 5.93 6.19
N GLY A 46 -8.76 6.28 5.75
CA GLY A 46 -8.93 6.97 4.48
C GLY A 46 -8.12 8.25 4.35
N GLN A 47 -7.94 9.01 5.43
CA GLN A 47 -7.19 10.27 5.40
C GLN A 47 -5.68 10.09 5.54
N ASN A 48 -5.20 8.89 5.86
CA ASN A 48 -3.77 8.64 5.99
C ASN A 48 -3.10 8.64 4.62
N ILE A 49 -1.82 8.98 4.61
CA ILE A 49 -1.01 8.98 3.39
C ILE A 49 0.15 8.01 3.57
N ILE A 50 0.67 7.50 2.46
CA ILE A 50 1.90 6.71 2.43
C ILE A 50 3.05 7.69 2.20
N LYS A 51 4.12 7.54 2.97
CA LYS A 51 5.31 8.41 2.86
C LYS A 51 6.54 7.60 2.54
N VAL A 52 7.50 8.25 1.90
CA VAL A 52 8.83 7.66 1.72
C VAL A 52 9.39 7.29 3.09
N GLY A 53 9.97 6.10 3.19
CA GLY A 53 10.45 5.54 4.45
C GLY A 53 9.47 4.58 5.11
N ASP A 54 8.23 4.57 4.68
CA ASP A 54 7.24 3.63 5.21
C ASP A 54 7.46 2.22 4.67
N THR A 55 6.98 1.25 5.41
CA THR A 55 6.77 -0.10 4.90
C THR A 55 5.27 -0.34 4.88
N VAL A 56 4.75 -0.68 3.72
CA VAL A 56 3.31 -0.94 3.54
C VAL A 56 3.09 -2.44 3.48
N ILE A 57 2.19 -2.93 4.32
CA ILE A 57 1.83 -4.34 4.35
C ILE A 57 0.41 -4.46 3.84
N LEU A 58 0.23 -5.32 2.83
CA LEU A 58 -1.08 -5.52 2.23
C LEU A 58 -1.35 -6.99 1.99
N VAL A 59 -2.63 -7.31 1.82
CA VAL A 59 -3.09 -8.65 1.49
C VAL A 59 -3.85 -8.56 0.18
N THR A 60 -3.58 -9.49 -0.73
CA THR A 60 -4.21 -9.45 -2.04
C THR A 60 -4.30 -10.85 -2.64
N THR A 61 -5.29 -11.04 -3.50
CA THR A 61 -5.36 -12.22 -4.37
C THR A 61 -4.81 -11.92 -5.77
N ASN A 62 -4.45 -10.66 -6.03
CA ASN A 62 -3.82 -10.30 -7.31
C ASN A 62 -2.42 -10.90 -7.38
N ARG A 63 -2.01 -11.27 -8.57
CA ARG A 63 -0.68 -11.79 -8.83
C ARG A 63 0.16 -10.76 -9.57
N GLY A 64 1.46 -10.87 -9.44
CA GLY A 64 2.39 -10.05 -10.22
C GLY A 64 2.58 -8.64 -9.71
N LEU A 65 2.24 -8.37 -8.44
CA LEU A 65 2.53 -7.06 -7.85
C LEU A 65 3.99 -7.01 -7.44
N GLY A 66 4.83 -6.40 -8.26
CA GLY A 66 6.26 -6.29 -8.00
C GLY A 66 6.71 -4.95 -7.46
N ASP A 67 5.83 -3.95 -7.51
CA ASP A 67 6.14 -2.58 -7.10
C ASP A 67 4.89 -2.02 -6.43
N ILE A 68 5.09 -1.11 -5.47
CA ILE A 68 3.95 -0.52 -4.78
C ILE A 68 2.97 0.16 -5.75
N ARG A 69 3.46 0.71 -6.84
CA ARG A 69 2.59 1.37 -7.84
C ARG A 69 1.63 0.39 -8.50
N ASP A 70 1.94 -0.90 -8.46
CA ASP A 70 1.08 -1.93 -9.05
C ASP A 70 -0.23 -2.11 -8.29
N ILE A 71 -0.38 -1.51 -7.12
CA ILE A 71 -1.64 -1.57 -6.38
C ILE A 71 -2.73 -0.69 -7.00
N LEU A 72 -2.34 0.21 -7.89
CA LEU A 72 -3.29 1.12 -8.53
C LEU A 72 -3.91 0.49 -9.77
N LYS A 73 -5.17 0.80 -10.01
CA LYS A 73 -5.81 0.48 -11.29
C LYS A 73 -5.15 1.29 -12.39
N SER A 74 -4.95 0.66 -13.52
CA SER A 74 -4.35 1.35 -14.66
C SER A 74 -5.41 2.06 -15.50
#